data_b385157eb052d21b76612c54b9825de9
#
_entry.id   b385157eb052d21b76612c54b9825de9
#
_cell.length_a   1.000
_cell.length_b   1.000
_cell.length_c   1.000
_cell.angle_alpha   90.00
_cell.angle_beta   90.00
_cell.angle_gamma   90.00
#
_symmetry.space_group_name_H-M   'P 1'
#
loop_
_entity.id
_entity.type
_entity.pdbx_description
1 polymer ?
#
loop_
_entity_poly.entity_id
_entity_poly.type
_entity_poly.pdbx_seq_one_letter_code
_entity_poly.pdbx_strand_id
1 'polypeptide(L)'
;MMKSKIKWLAVVCMTALTIGFWGCDDGYDLTYKGSLDLNLNLLGLKQASALWDGNECNLFTELKKANKEADNFSYKLNLAFYQDKKADKDVAVNLIVNKDSLSKVIARAGEGGIYEKYKDAELLPGEFYLLPSDKMELLAGTKQSDDLELLVYAEKLISLAQEEKRDITFVLPLKIVDSSSYAINDKTNSLMLFFQVKYVEPETGPEYLPDPNPAPEKISDKLKLVWSEEFNYEGIPNPDVWRFEEGFQRNQELQWYSDKNGVCDGEVLVITGKRERVDNPNYQSGSTDWKTNREFAEYTSSSIVTKNYRFRQGTMLVRAKIPTESGAWPAIWTTGGSNDSWCWEWPLGGEIDILEYYFVNGVQSLHANACWGSDTRWSAKWDSYNRPLSDFTKKDPNWAEKYHIWRMDWDDNYIKLYLDDELMNEIDLSQTNNGTGGLSDWWRGSWRNPFKDAGNDGEGFGQQIFLNLALGGNGGTPAISKFPLEYKVDYVRVYQHE
;
A
#
# COMPACT_ATOMS: atom_id res chain seq x y z
N MET A 1 21.48 15.04 44.90
CA MET A 1 21.32 13.68 45.43
C MET A 1 20.49 12.87 44.45
N MET A 2 21.15 11.91 43.99
CA MET A 2 20.88 10.59 43.42
C MET A 2 19.97 10.49 42.22
N LYS A 3 20.67 10.22 41.13
CA LYS A 3 20.23 9.65 39.84
C LYS A 3 19.74 8.21 40.04
N SER A 4 18.68 7.81 39.40
CA SER A 4 18.54 6.39 39.05
C SER A 4 18.17 6.28 37.55
N LYS A 5 19.12 5.77 36.81
CA LYS A 5 18.97 5.28 35.43
C LYS A 5 18.26 3.95 35.48
N ILE A 6 17.16 3.80 34.79
CA ILE A 6 16.59 2.48 34.51
C ILE A 6 17.00 2.11 33.09
N LYS A 7 17.96 1.19 33.00
CA LYS A 7 18.32 0.45 31.83
C LYS A 7 17.26 -0.65 31.63
N TRP A 8 16.59 -0.68 30.52
CA TRP A 8 15.87 -1.86 30.08
C TRP A 8 16.88 -2.86 29.51
N LEU A 9 17.18 -3.87 30.31
CA LEU A 9 17.91 -5.05 29.91
C LEU A 9 16.85 -6.05 29.41
N ALA A 10 16.96 -6.49 28.15
CA ALA A 10 16.24 -7.64 27.67
C ALA A 10 16.79 -8.87 28.41
N VAL A 11 16.06 -9.35 29.40
CA VAL A 11 16.34 -10.61 30.07
C VAL A 11 15.57 -11.69 29.30
N VAL A 12 16.31 -12.46 28.54
CA VAL A 12 15.86 -13.78 28.11
C VAL A 12 15.82 -14.66 29.37
N CYS A 13 14.66 -14.76 29.98
CA CYS A 13 14.43 -15.74 31.04
C CYS A 13 14.21 -17.12 30.39
N MET A 14 15.28 -17.92 30.32
CA MET A 14 15.15 -19.37 30.33
C MET A 14 14.69 -19.78 31.74
N THR A 15 13.43 -19.80 32.00
CA THR A 15 12.87 -20.57 33.11
C THR A 15 12.52 -21.94 32.61
N ALA A 16 13.34 -22.90 32.93
CA ALA A 16 12.95 -24.30 32.92
C ALA A 16 11.82 -24.49 33.95
N LEU A 17 10.59 -24.30 33.53
CA LEU A 17 9.44 -24.75 34.30
C LEU A 17 9.28 -26.25 34.03
N THR A 18 9.58 -27.05 35.04
CA THR A 18 9.10 -28.41 35.17
C THR A 18 7.58 -28.35 35.32
N ILE A 19 6.85 -28.26 34.20
CA ILE A 19 5.42 -28.46 34.19
C ILE A 19 5.20 -29.96 34.18
N GLY A 20 4.56 -30.47 35.23
CA GLY A 20 4.10 -31.84 35.29
C GLY A 20 3.19 -32.12 34.10
N PHE A 21 3.61 -33.07 33.30
CA PHE A 21 2.81 -33.61 32.19
C PHE A 21 1.55 -34.27 32.71
N TRP A 22 0.42 -33.63 32.53
CA TRP A 22 -0.85 -34.37 32.54
C TRP A 22 -0.96 -34.96 31.13
N GLY A 23 -0.90 -36.27 31.07
CA GLY A 23 -0.90 -36.99 29.79
C GLY A 23 -2.15 -36.71 29.00
N CYS A 24 -1.95 -36.46 27.71
CA CYS A 24 -3.01 -36.64 26.72
C CYS A 24 -3.40 -38.08 26.71
N ASP A 25 -4.65 -38.40 27.06
CA ASP A 25 -5.21 -39.74 27.10
C ASP A 25 -5.64 -40.20 25.70
N ASP A 26 -4.68 -40.18 24.77
CA ASP A 26 -4.79 -40.75 23.43
C ASP A 26 -4.01 -42.07 23.28
N GLY A 27 -3.73 -42.72 24.44
CA GLY A 27 -3.12 -44.04 24.48
C GLY A 27 -1.60 -44.06 24.32
N TYR A 28 -0.94 -42.88 24.33
CA TYR A 28 0.51 -42.81 24.33
C TYR A 28 1.05 -42.82 25.77
N ASP A 29 1.59 -43.96 26.18
CA ASP A 29 2.31 -44.10 27.45
C ASP A 29 3.62 -43.31 27.39
N LEU A 30 3.62 -42.10 27.97
CA LEU A 30 4.81 -41.25 28.09
C LEU A 30 5.81 -41.77 29.14
N THR A 31 5.53 -42.93 29.75
CA THR A 31 6.45 -43.56 30.71
C THR A 31 7.45 -44.50 30.03
N TYR A 32 7.55 -44.55 28.70
CA TYR A 32 8.55 -45.34 28.02
C TYR A 32 9.96 -44.81 28.35
N LYS A 33 10.52 -45.38 29.43
CA LYS A 33 11.93 -45.26 29.82
C LYS A 33 12.81 -46.26 29.05
N GLY A 34 12.40 -46.64 27.86
CA GLY A 34 13.27 -47.36 26.94
C GLY A 34 14.33 -46.37 26.45
N SER A 35 15.58 -46.79 26.42
CA SER A 35 16.61 -46.06 25.67
C SER A 35 16.05 -45.86 24.26
N LEU A 36 15.84 -44.57 23.87
CA LEU A 36 15.56 -44.26 22.48
C LEU A 36 16.64 -44.95 21.66
N ASP A 37 16.26 -45.95 20.86
CA ASP A 37 17.19 -46.54 19.93
C ASP A 37 17.52 -45.47 18.90
N LEU A 38 18.62 -44.75 19.17
CA LEU A 38 19.10 -43.61 18.37
C LEU A 38 19.46 -44.01 16.93
N ASN A 39 19.33 -45.30 16.58
CA ASN A 39 19.54 -45.83 15.26
C ASN A 39 18.28 -45.94 14.40
N LEU A 40 17.10 -45.70 14.96
CA LEU A 40 15.88 -45.70 14.16
C LEU A 40 15.86 -44.50 13.20
N ASN A 41 15.93 -44.80 11.92
CA ASN A 41 15.74 -43.81 10.85
C ASN A 41 14.23 -43.52 10.72
N LEU A 42 13.72 -42.60 11.54
CA LEU A 42 12.32 -42.17 11.50
C LEU A 42 12.14 -40.96 10.59
N LEU A 43 11.30 -41.13 9.59
CA LEU A 43 10.98 -40.10 8.60
C LEU A 43 9.88 -39.20 9.10
N GLY A 44 10.00 -37.90 8.86
CA GLY A 44 9.00 -36.89 9.24
C GLY A 44 8.99 -35.67 8.33
N LEU A 45 8.03 -34.80 8.53
CA LEU A 45 8.03 -33.45 7.94
C LEU A 45 9.02 -32.59 8.72
N LYS A 46 9.99 -32.01 8.03
CA LYS A 46 11.05 -31.18 8.64
C LYS A 46 10.44 -30.02 9.45
N GLN A 47 9.41 -29.41 8.92
CA GLN A 47 8.72 -28.27 9.54
C GLN A 47 8.00 -28.68 10.84
N ALA A 48 7.45 -29.89 10.92
CA ALA A 48 6.86 -30.43 12.13
C ALA A 48 7.89 -30.72 13.23
N SER A 49 9.11 -31.11 12.87
CA SER A 49 10.18 -31.37 13.82
C SER A 49 10.78 -30.11 14.45
N ALA A 50 10.62 -28.95 13.83
CA ALA A 50 11.09 -27.67 14.33
C ALA A 50 10.15 -27.05 15.38
N LEU A 51 8.93 -27.55 15.53
CA LEU A 51 7.88 -27.01 16.39
C LEU A 51 7.62 -27.97 17.55
N TRP A 52 8.19 -27.68 18.70
CA TRP A 52 8.13 -28.56 19.90
C TRP A 52 6.75 -28.67 20.57
N ASP A 53 5.79 -27.84 20.20
CA ASP A 53 4.46 -27.77 20.81
C ASP A 53 3.39 -28.56 20.05
N GLY A 54 3.74 -29.74 19.58
CA GLY A 54 2.73 -30.69 19.13
C GLY A 54 2.21 -30.51 17.72
N ASN A 55 3.07 -30.51 16.71
CA ASN A 55 2.70 -30.59 15.28
C ASN A 55 1.91 -29.42 14.72
N GLU A 56 1.98 -28.24 15.33
CA GLU A 56 1.27 -27.02 14.88
C GLU A 56 2.24 -26.01 14.28
N CYS A 57 2.07 -25.71 13.01
CA CYS A 57 2.70 -24.55 12.38
C CYS A 57 1.70 -23.40 12.42
N ASN A 58 1.94 -22.44 13.30
CA ASN A 58 1.10 -21.26 13.41
C ASN A 58 1.63 -20.18 12.46
N LEU A 59 1.06 -20.09 11.27
CA LEU A 59 1.21 -18.93 10.41
C LEU A 59 0.15 -17.89 10.83
N PHE A 60 0.47 -17.09 11.84
CA PHE A 60 -0.30 -15.91 12.14
C PHE A 60 0.03 -14.84 11.10
N THR A 61 -0.77 -14.76 10.09
CA THR A 61 -0.80 -13.58 9.24
C THR A 61 -2.08 -12.85 9.57
N GLU A 62 -1.97 -11.78 10.34
CA GLU A 62 -2.97 -10.73 10.25
C GLU A 62 -2.89 -10.25 8.81
N LEU A 63 -3.86 -10.66 8.00
CA LEU A 63 -4.09 -10.03 6.71
C LEU A 63 -4.53 -8.61 7.04
N LYS A 64 -3.56 -7.72 7.09
CA LYS A 64 -3.79 -6.31 7.35
C LYS A 64 -4.83 -5.81 6.36
N LYS A 65 -5.80 -5.07 6.93
CA LYS A 65 -6.78 -4.23 6.25
C LYS A 65 -6.47 -4.02 4.77
N ALA A 66 -7.34 -4.59 3.93
CA ALA A 66 -7.64 -4.10 2.58
C ALA A 66 -6.48 -3.66 1.67
N ASN A 67 -5.31 -4.26 1.76
CA ASN A 67 -4.47 -4.29 0.58
C ASN A 67 -5.06 -5.35 -0.33
N LYS A 68 -5.71 -4.93 -1.41
CA LYS A 68 -6.15 -5.81 -2.50
C LYS A 68 -4.99 -6.59 -3.14
N GLU A 69 -3.79 -6.35 -2.69
CA GLU A 69 -2.51 -6.93 -3.09
C GLU A 69 -1.86 -7.70 -1.92
N ALA A 70 -2.65 -8.52 -1.21
CA ALA A 70 -2.04 -9.45 -0.29
C ALA A 70 -1.26 -10.50 -1.09
N ASP A 71 0.04 -10.51 -0.94
CA ASP A 71 0.89 -11.55 -1.52
C ASP A 71 0.37 -12.93 -1.11
N ASN A 72 0.33 -13.86 -2.06
CA ASN A 72 0.00 -15.23 -1.75
C ASN A 72 0.99 -15.80 -0.74
N PHE A 73 0.51 -16.64 0.20
CA PHE A 73 1.40 -17.31 1.13
C PHE A 73 2.07 -18.49 0.46
N SER A 74 3.39 -18.48 0.46
CA SER A 74 4.19 -19.64 0.04
C SER A 74 4.76 -20.32 1.26
N TYR A 75 4.58 -21.63 1.35
CA TYR A 75 5.09 -22.47 2.43
C TYR A 75 5.79 -23.71 1.89
N LYS A 76 7.04 -23.90 2.28
CA LYS A 76 7.87 -25.01 1.81
C LYS A 76 7.80 -26.20 2.74
N LEU A 77 7.47 -27.35 2.19
CA LEU A 77 7.40 -28.65 2.89
C LEU A 77 8.59 -29.52 2.47
N ASN A 78 9.22 -30.18 3.43
CA ASN A 78 10.31 -31.09 3.18
C ASN A 78 10.19 -32.36 4.03
N LEU A 79 10.59 -33.49 3.46
CA LEU A 79 10.87 -34.73 4.20
C LEU A 79 12.28 -34.70 4.77
N ALA A 80 12.44 -35.18 5.99
CA ALA A 80 13.75 -35.33 6.60
C ALA A 80 13.70 -36.41 7.69
N PHE A 81 14.86 -36.95 8.04
CA PHE A 81 14.99 -37.75 9.26
C PHE A 81 15.12 -36.85 10.48
N TYR A 82 14.58 -37.30 11.60
CA TYR A 82 14.61 -36.56 12.87
C TYR A 82 16.04 -36.14 13.32
N GLN A 83 17.06 -36.92 12.98
CA GLN A 83 18.45 -36.63 13.40
C GLN A 83 19.33 -36.03 12.32
N ASP A 84 18.78 -35.39 11.31
CA ASP A 84 19.52 -34.77 10.20
C ASP A 84 20.48 -35.72 9.49
N LYS A 85 20.12 -37.00 9.40
CA LYS A 85 20.86 -38.05 8.72
C LYS A 85 20.60 -38.02 7.22
N LYS A 86 21.55 -38.57 6.45
CA LYS A 86 21.34 -38.84 5.03
C LYS A 86 20.53 -40.12 4.83
N ALA A 87 19.69 -40.12 3.82
CA ALA A 87 18.99 -41.31 3.40
C ALA A 87 19.97 -42.34 2.80
N ASP A 88 19.85 -43.61 3.17
CA ASP A 88 20.66 -44.70 2.60
C ASP A 88 20.09 -45.21 1.28
N LYS A 89 18.81 -44.98 1.03
CA LYS A 89 18.05 -45.35 -0.17
C LYS A 89 16.94 -44.34 -0.42
N ASP A 90 16.44 -44.33 -1.64
CA ASP A 90 15.29 -43.47 -2.00
C ASP A 90 14.04 -43.88 -1.21
N VAL A 91 13.25 -42.89 -0.82
CA VAL A 91 11.97 -43.12 -0.17
C VAL A 91 10.92 -42.13 -0.71
N ALA A 92 9.74 -42.67 -0.96
CA ALA A 92 8.56 -41.87 -1.30
C ALA A 92 7.51 -42.03 -0.19
N VAL A 93 6.75 -40.95 0.04
CA VAL A 93 5.58 -40.92 0.91
C VAL A 93 4.42 -40.24 0.19
N ASN A 94 3.21 -40.56 0.63
CA ASN A 94 2.02 -39.79 0.24
C ASN A 94 1.77 -38.68 1.27
N LEU A 95 1.39 -37.48 0.80
CA LEU A 95 0.97 -36.36 1.60
C LEU A 95 -0.54 -36.19 1.46
N ILE A 96 -1.27 -36.30 2.55
CA ILE A 96 -2.73 -36.20 2.55
C ILE A 96 -3.23 -35.05 3.41
N VAL A 97 -4.42 -34.52 3.07
CA VAL A 97 -5.18 -33.65 3.95
C VAL A 97 -5.97 -34.49 4.93
N ASN A 98 -5.54 -34.47 6.20
CA ASN A 98 -6.11 -35.35 7.23
C ASN A 98 -7.21 -34.67 8.05
N LYS A 99 -8.45 -34.74 7.57
CA LYS A 99 -9.63 -34.13 8.22
C LYS A 99 -9.86 -34.63 9.66
N ASP A 100 -9.51 -35.86 9.96
CA ASP A 100 -9.69 -36.42 11.32
C ASP A 100 -8.82 -35.71 12.35
N SER A 101 -7.65 -35.21 11.95
CA SER A 101 -6.79 -34.42 12.84
C SER A 101 -7.45 -33.09 13.21
N LEU A 102 -8.09 -32.41 12.26
CA LEU A 102 -8.83 -31.19 12.54
C LEU A 102 -10.01 -31.47 13.49
N SER A 103 -10.81 -32.48 13.22
CA SER A 103 -11.95 -32.88 14.07
C SER A 103 -11.55 -33.13 15.53
N LYS A 104 -10.38 -33.76 15.74
CA LYS A 104 -9.84 -34.01 17.08
C LYS A 104 -9.44 -32.72 17.81
N VAL A 105 -8.80 -31.76 17.16
CA VAL A 105 -8.40 -30.53 17.82
C VAL A 105 -9.62 -29.60 18.08
N ILE A 106 -10.61 -29.60 17.19
CA ILE A 106 -11.88 -28.87 17.42
C ILE A 106 -12.62 -29.45 18.62
N ALA A 107 -12.69 -30.80 18.75
CA ALA A 107 -13.33 -31.44 19.89
C ALA A 107 -12.69 -31.05 21.23
N ARG A 108 -11.41 -30.72 21.23
CA ARG A 108 -10.65 -30.29 22.42
C ARG A 108 -10.68 -28.78 22.65
N ALA A 109 -11.23 -28.00 21.75
CA ALA A 109 -11.27 -26.55 21.89
C ALA A 109 -11.99 -26.05 23.17
N GLY A 110 -12.95 -26.82 23.68
CA GLY A 110 -13.62 -26.51 24.95
C GLY A 110 -12.81 -26.79 26.22
N GLU A 111 -11.62 -27.41 26.10
CA GLU A 111 -10.74 -27.70 27.23
C GLU A 111 -9.86 -26.48 27.60
N GLY A 112 -9.87 -25.43 26.78
CA GLY A 112 -9.03 -24.24 26.93
C GLY A 112 -7.57 -24.43 26.49
N GLY A 113 -6.74 -23.42 26.76
CA GLY A 113 -5.32 -23.48 26.43
C GLY A 113 -5.05 -23.38 24.93
N ILE A 114 -4.08 -24.16 24.43
CA ILE A 114 -3.62 -24.11 23.03
C ILE A 114 -4.68 -24.51 22.00
N TYR A 115 -5.73 -25.21 22.41
CA TYR A 115 -6.80 -25.70 21.53
C TYR A 115 -7.94 -24.68 21.33
N GLU A 116 -8.05 -23.67 22.19
CA GLU A 116 -9.13 -22.65 22.12
C GLU A 116 -9.21 -21.97 20.74
N LYS A 117 -8.06 -21.72 20.10
CA LYS A 117 -7.98 -21.12 18.77
C LYS A 117 -8.67 -21.93 17.66
N TYR A 118 -8.92 -23.21 17.87
CA TYR A 118 -9.55 -24.09 16.87
C TYR A 118 -11.07 -24.21 17.03
N LYS A 119 -11.66 -23.53 18.01
CA LYS A 119 -13.08 -23.66 18.35
C LYS A 119 -14.02 -23.52 17.15
N ASP A 120 -13.74 -22.52 16.33
CA ASP A 120 -14.55 -22.19 15.15
C ASP A 120 -13.76 -22.42 13.85
N ALA A 121 -12.74 -23.29 13.89
CA ALA A 121 -11.88 -23.53 12.75
C ALA A 121 -12.57 -24.44 11.71
N GLU A 122 -12.46 -24.05 10.46
CA GLU A 122 -12.96 -24.76 9.29
C GLU A 122 -11.80 -25.38 8.50
N LEU A 123 -12.06 -26.42 7.74
CA LEU A 123 -11.08 -26.97 6.82
C LEU A 123 -10.83 -25.97 5.68
N LEU A 124 -9.56 -25.64 5.40
CA LEU A 124 -9.23 -24.81 4.25
C LEU A 124 -9.71 -25.47 2.94
N PRO A 125 -10.65 -24.86 2.19
CA PRO A 125 -11.16 -25.43 0.95
C PRO A 125 -10.08 -25.54 -0.13
N GLY A 126 -10.19 -26.56 -0.99
CA GLY A 126 -9.18 -26.86 -2.00
C GLY A 126 -8.94 -25.76 -3.04
N GLU A 127 -9.94 -24.91 -3.30
CA GLU A 127 -9.85 -23.78 -4.21
C GLU A 127 -9.05 -22.59 -3.65
N PHE A 128 -8.70 -22.60 -2.35
CA PHE A 128 -7.95 -21.54 -1.70
C PHE A 128 -6.44 -21.84 -1.62
N TYR A 129 -6.00 -23.00 -2.07
CA TYR A 129 -4.57 -23.32 -2.10
C TYR A 129 -4.20 -24.15 -3.32
N LEU A 130 -2.90 -24.17 -3.62
CA LEU A 130 -2.29 -25.05 -4.60
C LEU A 130 -1.23 -25.89 -3.90
N LEU A 131 -1.45 -27.20 -3.88
CA LEU A 131 -0.45 -28.20 -3.49
C LEU A 131 -0.06 -28.96 -4.76
N PRO A 132 1.13 -28.72 -5.34
CA PRO A 132 1.46 -29.21 -6.68
C PRO A 132 1.66 -30.72 -6.77
N SER A 133 1.83 -31.40 -5.63
CA SER A 133 1.97 -32.87 -5.55
C SER A 133 1.40 -33.39 -4.24
N ASP A 134 0.79 -34.58 -4.30
CA ASP A 134 0.42 -35.40 -3.15
C ASP A 134 1.52 -36.40 -2.77
N LYS A 135 2.70 -36.30 -3.38
CA LYS A 135 3.86 -37.18 -3.12
C LYS A 135 5.10 -36.38 -2.82
N MET A 136 5.89 -36.87 -1.91
CA MET A 136 7.21 -36.32 -1.58
C MET A 136 8.24 -37.46 -1.64
N GLU A 137 9.44 -37.11 -2.13
CA GLU A 137 10.54 -38.07 -2.30
C GLU A 137 11.82 -37.55 -1.63
N LEU A 138 12.48 -38.40 -0.87
CA LEU A 138 13.80 -38.14 -0.30
C LEU A 138 14.81 -39.08 -0.95
N LEU A 139 15.75 -38.51 -1.70
CA LEU A 139 16.72 -39.28 -2.46
C LEU A 139 17.89 -39.77 -1.58
N ALA A 140 18.42 -40.94 -1.93
CA ALA A 140 19.62 -41.51 -1.29
C ALA A 140 20.78 -40.49 -1.29
N GLY A 141 21.49 -40.40 -0.19
CA GLY A 141 22.61 -39.48 -0.01
C GLY A 141 22.21 -38.05 0.41
N THR A 142 20.93 -37.71 0.40
CA THR A 142 20.43 -36.39 0.82
C THR A 142 19.94 -36.41 2.27
N LYS A 143 19.90 -35.23 2.92
CA LYS A 143 19.39 -35.06 4.28
C LYS A 143 17.92 -34.67 4.33
N GLN A 144 17.44 -34.04 3.28
CA GLN A 144 16.06 -33.64 3.11
C GLN A 144 15.63 -33.73 1.65
N SER A 145 14.34 -33.84 1.43
CA SER A 145 13.73 -33.78 0.09
C SER A 145 13.88 -32.37 -0.53
N ASP A 146 13.64 -32.30 -1.83
CA ASP A 146 13.38 -31.02 -2.48
C ASP A 146 12.16 -30.33 -1.85
N ASP A 147 12.07 -29.01 -2.06
CA ASP A 147 10.96 -28.20 -1.56
C ASP A 147 9.66 -28.56 -2.30
N LEU A 148 8.65 -28.98 -1.57
CA LEU A 148 7.28 -29.01 -2.07
C LEU A 148 6.61 -27.71 -1.64
N GLU A 149 6.36 -26.81 -2.58
CA GLU A 149 5.84 -25.49 -2.29
C GLU A 149 4.30 -25.49 -2.28
N LEU A 150 3.72 -25.24 -1.11
CA LEU A 150 2.30 -24.98 -0.93
C LEU A 150 2.05 -23.49 -1.11
N LEU A 151 1.14 -23.11 -2.01
CA LEU A 151 0.70 -21.75 -2.21
C LEU A 151 -0.72 -21.56 -1.69
N VAL A 152 -0.97 -20.54 -0.88
CA VAL A 152 -2.32 -20.19 -0.38
C VAL A 152 -2.73 -18.82 -0.92
N TYR A 153 -3.91 -18.74 -1.52
CA TYR A 153 -4.45 -17.54 -2.18
C TYR A 153 -5.07 -16.59 -1.14
N ALA A 154 -4.29 -15.63 -0.66
CA ALA A 154 -4.71 -14.70 0.38
C ALA A 154 -5.90 -13.84 -0.03
N GLU A 155 -5.96 -13.35 -1.27
CA GLU A 155 -7.08 -12.55 -1.77
C GLU A 155 -8.43 -13.29 -1.68
N LYS A 156 -8.44 -14.59 -1.99
CA LYS A 156 -9.66 -15.40 -1.90
C LYS A 156 -10.15 -15.53 -0.45
N LEU A 157 -9.22 -15.65 0.51
CA LEU A 157 -9.54 -15.70 1.93
C LEU A 157 -10.11 -14.37 2.43
N ILE A 158 -9.50 -13.25 2.01
CA ILE A 158 -9.97 -11.91 2.35
C ILE A 158 -11.36 -11.68 1.76
N SER A 159 -11.56 -12.01 0.48
CA SER A 159 -12.85 -11.84 -0.21
C SER A 159 -13.96 -12.62 0.50
N LEU A 160 -13.68 -13.85 0.94
CA LEU A 160 -14.64 -14.65 1.67
C LEU A 160 -14.99 -14.03 3.04
N ALA A 161 -14.00 -13.53 3.80
CA ALA A 161 -14.26 -12.86 5.07
C ALA A 161 -15.11 -11.59 4.90
N GLN A 162 -14.90 -10.85 3.79
CA GLN A 162 -15.68 -9.67 3.44
C GLN A 162 -17.12 -10.03 3.02
N GLU A 163 -17.30 -11.10 2.26
CA GLU A 163 -18.62 -11.58 1.84
C GLU A 163 -19.45 -12.08 3.02
N GLU A 164 -18.84 -12.87 3.91
CA GLU A 164 -19.50 -13.44 5.07
C GLU A 164 -19.62 -12.46 6.26
N LYS A 165 -18.95 -11.32 6.20
CA LYS A 165 -18.92 -10.26 7.25
C LYS A 165 -18.57 -10.80 8.64
N ARG A 166 -17.62 -11.72 8.70
CA ARG A 166 -17.13 -12.33 9.94
C ARG A 166 -15.66 -12.69 9.86
N ASP A 167 -15.02 -12.80 11.01
CA ASP A 167 -13.71 -13.44 11.12
C ASP A 167 -13.82 -14.90 10.69
N ILE A 168 -12.83 -15.37 9.94
CA ILE A 168 -12.75 -16.75 9.47
C ILE A 168 -11.44 -17.37 9.95
N THR A 169 -11.53 -18.59 10.43
CA THR A 169 -10.39 -19.39 10.82
C THR A 169 -10.35 -20.66 10.01
N PHE A 170 -9.30 -20.83 9.21
CA PHE A 170 -9.08 -22.06 8.44
C PHE A 170 -7.89 -22.85 8.95
N VAL A 171 -7.96 -24.17 8.77
CA VAL A 171 -6.85 -25.08 9.05
C VAL A 171 -6.65 -26.00 7.87
N LEU A 172 -5.39 -26.16 7.44
CA LEU A 172 -4.98 -27.19 6.49
C LEU A 172 -4.15 -28.25 7.23
N PRO A 173 -4.78 -29.38 7.62
CA PRO A 173 -4.11 -30.47 8.31
C PRO A 173 -3.42 -31.37 7.30
N LEU A 174 -2.12 -31.35 7.23
CA LEU A 174 -1.30 -32.19 6.35
C LEU A 174 -0.72 -33.38 7.12
N LYS A 175 -0.67 -34.56 6.50
CA LYS A 175 -0.07 -35.76 7.08
C LYS A 175 0.64 -36.58 6.02
N ILE A 176 1.85 -37.05 6.33
CA ILE A 176 2.54 -38.06 5.51
C ILE A 176 2.12 -39.46 5.91
N VAL A 177 1.89 -40.29 4.89
CA VAL A 177 1.50 -41.70 5.03
C VAL A 177 2.24 -42.57 4.00
N ASP A 178 2.12 -43.89 4.13
CA ASP A 178 2.55 -44.86 3.11
C ASP A 178 4.02 -44.74 2.68
N SER A 179 4.92 -44.71 3.66
CA SER A 179 6.36 -44.70 3.35
C SER A 179 6.82 -46.01 2.68
N SER A 180 7.51 -45.87 1.56
CA SER A 180 8.01 -47.01 0.78
C SER A 180 9.15 -47.77 1.45
N SER A 181 9.86 -47.16 2.41
CA SER A 181 11.13 -47.74 2.87
C SER A 181 11.48 -47.56 4.34
N TYR A 182 11.03 -46.50 4.99
CA TYR A 182 11.38 -46.17 6.38
C TYR A 182 10.12 -46.03 7.23
N ALA A 183 10.23 -46.27 8.52
CA ALA A 183 9.15 -45.97 9.44
C ALA A 183 8.91 -44.47 9.54
N ILE A 184 7.65 -44.10 9.59
CA ILE A 184 7.24 -42.70 9.78
C ILE A 184 7.22 -42.39 11.28
N ASN A 185 7.71 -41.21 11.64
CA ASN A 185 7.69 -40.74 13.02
C ASN A 185 6.31 -40.19 13.36
N ASP A 186 5.60 -40.85 14.26
CA ASP A 186 4.25 -40.42 14.66
C ASP A 186 4.17 -39.02 15.25
N LYS A 187 5.29 -38.50 15.79
CA LYS A 187 5.34 -37.16 16.37
C LYS A 187 5.59 -36.03 15.34
N THR A 188 6.12 -36.35 14.16
CA THR A 188 6.49 -35.41 13.13
C THR A 188 5.88 -35.71 11.77
N ASN A 189 4.88 -36.61 11.72
CA ASN A 189 4.20 -36.98 10.48
C ASN A 189 3.08 -36.04 10.06
N SER A 190 2.71 -35.08 10.90
CA SER A 190 1.56 -34.21 10.67
C SER A 190 1.92 -32.74 10.92
N LEU A 191 1.26 -31.85 10.21
CA LEU A 191 1.35 -30.42 10.31
C LEU A 191 -0.05 -29.83 10.28
N MET A 192 -0.33 -28.86 11.17
CA MET A 192 -1.55 -28.05 11.12
C MET A 192 -1.17 -26.64 10.71
N LEU A 193 -1.53 -26.23 9.49
CA LEU A 193 -1.36 -24.87 9.03
C LEU A 193 -2.63 -24.08 9.36
N PHE A 194 -2.48 -23.05 10.17
CA PHE A 194 -3.57 -22.25 10.71
C PHE A 194 -3.60 -20.87 10.04
N PHE A 195 -4.76 -20.49 9.52
CA PHE A 195 -4.98 -19.23 8.82
C PHE A 195 -6.14 -18.49 9.48
N GLN A 196 -5.86 -17.34 10.05
CA GLN A 196 -6.89 -16.46 10.59
C GLN A 196 -7.02 -15.23 9.70
N VAL A 197 -8.24 -14.95 9.24
CA VAL A 197 -8.59 -13.77 8.47
C VAL A 197 -9.59 -12.98 9.28
N LYS A 198 -9.27 -11.73 9.57
CA LYS A 198 -10.18 -10.82 10.26
C LYS A 198 -11.05 -10.10 9.25
N TYR A 199 -12.36 -10.11 9.49
CA TYR A 199 -13.28 -9.22 8.82
C TYR A 199 -13.00 -7.78 9.25
N VAL A 200 -12.93 -6.90 8.28
CA VAL A 200 -12.88 -5.46 8.53
C VAL A 200 -14.11 -4.87 7.86
N GLU A 201 -14.97 -4.26 8.66
CA GLU A 201 -16.10 -3.54 8.11
C GLU A 201 -15.61 -2.52 7.09
N PRO A 202 -16.11 -2.55 5.84
CA PRO A 202 -15.74 -1.54 4.86
C PRO A 202 -16.05 -0.16 5.47
N GLU A 203 -15.08 0.74 5.42
CA GLU A 203 -15.36 2.13 5.72
C GLU A 203 -16.44 2.57 4.74
N THR A 204 -17.65 2.80 5.22
CA THR A 204 -18.69 3.43 4.40
C THR A 204 -18.18 4.81 4.05
N GLY A 205 -18.24 5.16 2.76
CA GLY A 205 -17.91 6.51 2.34
C GLY A 205 -18.70 7.55 3.16
N PRO A 206 -18.22 8.77 3.25
CA PRO A 206 -18.88 9.81 4.04
C PRO A 206 -20.30 10.09 3.53
N GLU A 207 -21.18 10.49 4.42
CA GLU A 207 -22.48 11.03 4.03
C GLU A 207 -22.30 12.46 3.54
N TYR A 208 -22.53 12.67 2.24
CA TYR A 208 -22.44 13.99 1.64
C TYR A 208 -23.59 14.89 2.13
N LEU A 209 -23.26 16.07 2.59
CA LEU A 209 -24.21 17.09 2.97
C LEU A 209 -24.84 17.73 1.72
N PRO A 210 -26.04 18.37 1.83
CA PRO A 210 -26.60 19.09 0.72
C PRO A 210 -25.66 20.18 0.21
N ASP A 211 -25.34 20.13 -1.08
CA ASP A 211 -24.51 21.14 -1.71
C ASP A 211 -25.34 22.36 -2.09
N PRO A 212 -25.06 23.56 -1.59
CA PRO A 212 -25.76 24.79 -1.98
C PRO A 212 -25.49 25.21 -3.42
N ASN A 213 -24.44 24.65 -4.06
CA ASN A 213 -24.05 24.95 -5.43
C ASN A 213 -23.66 23.69 -6.19
N PRO A 214 -24.59 22.74 -6.39
CA PRO A 214 -24.30 21.44 -6.96
C PRO A 214 -23.70 21.56 -8.36
N ALA A 215 -22.85 20.57 -8.70
CA ALA A 215 -22.25 20.51 -10.02
C ALA A 215 -23.31 20.50 -11.12
N PRO A 216 -23.27 21.40 -12.09
CA PRO A 216 -24.19 21.35 -13.21
C PRO A 216 -23.95 20.07 -14.01
N GLU A 217 -25.01 19.42 -14.47
CA GLU A 217 -24.91 18.18 -15.27
C GLU A 217 -24.10 18.42 -16.54
N LYS A 218 -24.21 19.60 -17.13
CA LYS A 218 -23.49 20.02 -18.35
C LYS A 218 -22.96 21.44 -18.19
N ILE A 219 -21.76 21.69 -18.70
CA ILE A 219 -21.18 23.04 -18.82
C ILE A 219 -21.21 23.55 -20.26
N SER A 220 -21.58 22.68 -21.22
CA SER A 220 -21.87 23.01 -22.62
C SER A 220 -22.71 21.88 -23.24
N ASP A 221 -23.18 22.07 -24.48
CA ASP A 221 -23.93 21.04 -25.21
C ASP A 221 -23.12 19.75 -25.44
N LYS A 222 -21.80 19.81 -25.28
CA LYS A 222 -20.88 18.70 -25.58
C LYS A 222 -20.19 18.11 -24.35
N LEU A 223 -20.21 18.81 -23.22
CA LEU A 223 -19.44 18.45 -22.03
C LEU A 223 -20.40 18.13 -20.87
N LYS A 224 -20.45 16.86 -20.51
CA LYS A 224 -21.27 16.30 -19.45
C LYS A 224 -20.40 15.96 -18.24
N LEU A 225 -20.93 16.19 -17.03
CA LEU A 225 -20.32 15.76 -15.78
C LEU A 225 -20.17 14.23 -15.77
N VAL A 226 -18.95 13.76 -15.62
CA VAL A 226 -18.63 12.33 -15.53
C VAL A 226 -18.11 11.92 -14.15
N TRP A 227 -17.54 12.87 -13.43
CA TRP A 227 -17.02 12.63 -12.09
C TRP A 227 -16.94 13.94 -11.32
N SER A 228 -17.22 13.90 -10.01
CA SER A 228 -16.95 15.01 -9.10
C SER A 228 -16.61 14.54 -7.71
N GLU A 229 -15.92 15.40 -6.97
CA GLU A 229 -15.74 15.37 -5.55
C GLU A 229 -16.01 16.76 -5.00
N GLU A 230 -17.02 16.84 -4.12
CA GLU A 230 -17.55 18.11 -3.63
C GLU A 230 -17.05 18.44 -2.21
N PHE A 231 -16.39 17.50 -1.52
CA PHE A 231 -15.87 17.63 -0.15
C PHE A 231 -16.86 18.12 0.92
N ASN A 232 -18.14 18.16 0.61
CA ASN A 232 -19.21 18.67 1.47
C ASN A 232 -19.69 17.63 2.51
N TYR A 233 -18.75 17.11 3.29
CA TYR A 233 -18.97 16.18 4.40
C TYR A 233 -17.92 16.41 5.49
N GLU A 234 -18.17 15.89 6.69
CA GLU A 234 -17.21 15.96 7.80
C GLU A 234 -16.31 14.74 7.86
N GLY A 235 -15.03 14.94 8.18
CA GLY A 235 -14.08 13.88 8.42
C GLY A 235 -12.96 13.80 7.39
N ILE A 236 -12.38 12.62 7.21
CA ILE A 236 -11.30 12.40 6.23
C ILE A 236 -11.86 12.40 4.80
N PRO A 237 -11.10 12.87 3.79
CA PRO A 237 -11.45 12.69 2.39
C PRO A 237 -11.87 11.26 2.08
N ASN A 238 -12.96 11.12 1.32
CA ASN A 238 -13.58 9.82 1.02
C ASN A 238 -12.53 8.75 0.66
N PRO A 239 -12.33 7.73 1.50
CA PRO A 239 -11.27 6.74 1.32
C PRO A 239 -11.48 5.82 0.11
N ASP A 240 -12.67 5.78 -0.48
CA ASP A 240 -12.93 5.06 -1.73
C ASP A 240 -12.41 5.83 -2.96
N VAL A 241 -12.30 7.14 -2.81
CA VAL A 241 -11.87 8.06 -3.89
C VAL A 241 -10.42 8.47 -3.72
N TRP A 242 -10.01 8.80 -2.50
CA TRP A 242 -8.71 9.37 -2.17
C TRP A 242 -7.85 8.44 -1.32
N ARG A 243 -6.54 8.53 -1.50
CA ARG A 243 -5.53 8.02 -0.57
C ARG A 243 -4.63 9.17 -0.15
N PHE A 244 -4.12 9.09 1.05
CA PHE A 244 -3.07 10.00 1.51
C PHE A 244 -1.69 9.54 1.06
N GLU A 245 -0.81 10.48 0.81
CA GLU A 245 0.62 10.24 0.85
C GLU A 245 1.11 10.39 2.30
N GLU A 246 2.10 9.61 2.69
CA GLU A 246 2.65 9.64 4.04
C GLU A 246 4.18 9.86 4.00
N GLY A 247 4.68 10.70 4.90
CA GLY A 247 6.11 10.93 5.05
C GLY A 247 6.72 11.93 4.08
N PHE A 248 8.03 11.87 3.95
CA PHE A 248 8.77 12.67 2.97
C PHE A 248 8.60 12.08 1.56
N GLN A 249 8.06 12.84 0.63
CA GLN A 249 7.71 12.33 -0.70
C GLN A 249 8.66 12.77 -1.81
N ARG A 250 8.84 14.06 -2.04
CA ARG A 250 9.59 14.59 -3.19
C ARG A 250 10.32 15.89 -2.86
N ASN A 251 11.17 16.36 -3.76
CA ASN A 251 11.77 17.71 -3.80
C ASN A 251 12.51 18.17 -2.54
N GLN A 252 12.88 17.25 -1.64
CA GLN A 252 13.48 17.57 -0.32
C GLN A 252 12.66 18.57 0.50
N GLU A 253 11.34 18.55 0.31
CA GLU A 253 10.37 19.34 1.05
C GLU A 253 10.53 19.17 2.56
N LEU A 254 10.03 20.11 3.35
CA LEU A 254 10.29 20.14 4.80
C LEU A 254 9.24 19.38 5.62
N GLN A 255 8.02 19.24 5.10
CA GLN A 255 6.92 18.61 5.82
C GLN A 255 6.98 17.09 5.79
N TRP A 256 6.44 16.48 6.83
CA TRP A 256 5.93 15.12 6.84
C TRP A 256 4.46 15.15 6.39
N TYR A 257 4.12 14.49 5.31
CA TYR A 257 2.72 14.33 4.93
C TYR A 257 2.03 13.34 5.86
N SER A 258 0.80 13.67 6.25
CA SER A 258 -0.01 12.90 7.19
C SER A 258 -1.50 13.03 6.86
N ASP A 259 -2.24 11.97 7.10
CA ASP A 259 -3.70 11.94 7.03
C ASP A 259 -4.39 12.87 8.04
N LYS A 260 -3.69 13.25 9.11
CA LYS A 260 -4.19 14.16 10.15
C LYS A 260 -4.26 15.62 9.74
N ASN A 261 -3.69 15.95 8.58
CA ASN A 261 -3.59 17.33 8.08
C ASN A 261 -4.53 17.62 6.91
N GLY A 262 -5.33 16.64 6.46
CA GLY A 262 -6.33 16.79 5.40
C GLY A 262 -7.70 16.35 5.91
N VAL A 263 -8.63 17.30 6.10
CA VAL A 263 -9.94 17.04 6.70
C VAL A 263 -11.01 17.83 5.94
N CYS A 264 -12.15 17.22 5.68
CA CYS A 264 -13.34 17.89 5.21
C CYS A 264 -14.11 18.45 6.41
N ASP A 265 -14.47 19.74 6.37
CA ASP A 265 -15.09 20.47 7.49
C ASP A 265 -16.62 20.60 7.38
N GLY A 266 -17.23 19.88 6.43
CA GLY A 266 -18.65 19.94 6.09
C GLY A 266 -18.95 20.81 4.87
N GLU A 267 -18.00 21.64 4.44
CA GLU A 267 -18.15 22.51 3.28
C GLU A 267 -17.03 22.28 2.24
N VAL A 268 -15.79 22.09 2.72
CA VAL A 268 -14.61 22.01 1.86
C VAL A 268 -13.55 21.07 2.43
N LEU A 269 -12.65 20.60 1.61
CA LEU A 269 -11.39 20.00 2.06
C LEU A 269 -10.47 21.09 2.60
N VAL A 270 -9.98 20.93 3.83
CA VAL A 270 -8.96 21.79 4.43
C VAL A 270 -7.65 20.99 4.59
N ILE A 271 -6.63 21.35 3.82
CA ILE A 271 -5.27 20.86 4.01
C ILE A 271 -4.51 21.87 4.87
N THR A 272 -4.08 21.44 6.06
CA THR A 272 -3.43 22.31 7.05
C THR A 272 -1.94 22.03 7.11
N GLY A 273 -1.14 22.99 6.72
CA GLY A 273 0.29 23.00 7.01
C GLY A 273 0.53 23.48 8.46
N LYS A 274 1.22 22.67 9.27
CA LYS A 274 1.49 22.98 10.68
C LYS A 274 2.98 22.97 10.97
N ARG A 275 3.38 23.80 11.94
CA ARG A 275 4.69 23.71 12.54
C ARG A 275 4.61 22.80 13.77
N GLU A 276 4.90 21.54 13.56
CA GLU A 276 4.94 20.55 14.62
C GLU A 276 6.00 19.48 14.33
N ARG A 277 6.64 18.96 15.37
CA ARG A 277 7.65 17.93 15.23
C ARG A 277 7.01 16.55 15.16
N VAL A 278 7.42 15.81 14.14
CA VAL A 278 7.09 14.38 13.96
C VAL A 278 8.38 13.60 13.74
N ASP A 279 8.58 12.56 14.53
CA ASP A 279 9.74 11.68 14.38
C ASP A 279 9.61 10.83 13.10
N ASN A 280 10.72 10.67 12.38
CA ASN A 280 10.77 9.89 11.15
C ASN A 280 10.97 8.39 11.49
N PRO A 281 9.98 7.53 11.31
CA PRO A 281 10.12 6.10 11.62
C PRO A 281 11.12 5.39 10.70
N ASN A 282 11.45 6.01 9.56
CA ASN A 282 12.39 5.46 8.58
C ASN A 282 13.81 6.02 8.74
N TYR A 283 14.08 6.74 9.83
CA TYR A 283 15.41 7.32 10.07
C TYR A 283 16.51 6.28 10.13
N GLN A 284 17.57 6.53 9.39
CA GLN A 284 18.77 5.71 9.37
C GLN A 284 20.01 6.59 9.55
N SER A 285 20.70 6.44 10.66
CA SER A 285 21.92 7.20 10.93
C SER A 285 22.99 6.94 9.88
N GLY A 286 23.51 8.01 9.27
CA GLY A 286 24.51 7.93 8.21
C GLY A 286 23.98 7.66 6.80
N SER A 287 22.66 7.61 6.61
CA SER A 287 22.05 7.53 5.29
C SER A 287 22.35 8.78 4.45
N THR A 288 22.57 8.59 3.17
CA THR A 288 22.67 9.67 2.17
C THR A 288 21.32 9.99 1.52
N ASP A 289 20.31 9.15 1.73
CA ASP A 289 18.95 9.40 1.26
C ASP A 289 18.29 10.45 2.15
N TRP A 290 17.87 11.56 1.54
CA TRP A 290 17.24 12.68 2.23
C TRP A 290 15.92 12.33 2.93
N LYS A 291 15.25 11.26 2.53
CA LYS A 291 14.02 10.74 3.18
C LYS A 291 14.32 10.01 4.49
N THR A 292 15.51 9.44 4.61
CA THR A 292 15.89 8.59 5.75
C THR A 292 17.03 9.18 6.60
N ASN A 293 17.73 10.25 6.14
CA ASN A 293 18.79 10.89 6.91
C ASN A 293 18.28 11.94 7.92
N ARG A 294 16.99 12.30 7.86
CA ARG A 294 16.33 13.22 8.79
C ARG A 294 15.72 12.44 9.93
N GLU A 295 16.12 12.72 11.17
CA GLU A 295 15.58 12.08 12.36
C GLU A 295 14.11 12.45 12.60
N PHE A 296 13.70 13.64 12.20
CA PHE A 296 12.35 14.17 12.33
C PHE A 296 12.03 15.22 11.26
N ALA A 297 10.76 15.50 11.09
CA ALA A 297 10.25 16.67 10.40
C ALA A 297 9.85 17.75 11.42
N GLU A 298 10.05 19.04 11.08
CA GLU A 298 9.60 20.18 11.91
C GLU A 298 8.22 20.72 11.47
N TYR A 299 7.71 20.19 10.37
CA TYR A 299 6.44 20.59 9.77
C TYR A 299 5.66 19.36 9.36
N THR A 300 4.34 19.47 9.43
CA THR A 300 3.41 18.50 8.86
C THR A 300 2.48 19.17 7.86
N SER A 301 1.95 18.40 6.92
CA SER A 301 0.97 18.83 5.94
C SER A 301 0.23 17.62 5.39
N SER A 302 -0.58 17.80 4.35
CA SER A 302 -1.25 16.68 3.69
C SER A 302 -1.12 16.74 2.17
N SER A 303 -1.18 15.57 1.58
CA SER A 303 -1.29 15.32 0.15
C SER A 303 -2.28 14.20 -0.08
N ILE A 304 -3.29 14.43 -0.90
CA ILE A 304 -4.26 13.42 -1.31
C ILE A 304 -4.19 13.16 -2.80
N VAL A 305 -4.42 11.91 -3.18
CA VAL A 305 -4.29 11.43 -4.56
C VAL A 305 -5.48 10.54 -4.88
N THR A 306 -6.05 10.66 -6.08
CA THR A 306 -7.13 9.75 -6.51
C THR A 306 -6.64 8.31 -6.58
N LYS A 307 -7.43 7.36 -6.02
CA LYS A 307 -7.12 5.93 -6.03
C LYS A 307 -7.36 5.30 -7.40
N ASN A 308 -8.61 5.21 -7.75
CA ASN A 308 -9.09 4.45 -8.92
C ASN A 308 -9.50 5.35 -10.09
N TYR A 309 -9.71 6.63 -9.84
CA TYR A 309 -10.07 7.58 -10.87
C TYR A 309 -8.83 8.14 -11.57
N ARG A 310 -8.91 8.17 -12.89
CA ARG A 310 -7.89 8.77 -13.74
C ARG A 310 -8.54 9.68 -14.76
N PHE A 311 -8.05 10.91 -14.82
CA PHE A 311 -8.51 11.89 -15.79
C PHE A 311 -7.77 11.70 -17.11
N ARG A 312 -8.50 11.77 -18.20
CA ARG A 312 -7.97 11.85 -19.56
C ARG A 312 -8.94 12.59 -20.46
N GLN A 313 -8.49 13.67 -21.05
CA GLN A 313 -9.29 14.54 -21.94
C GLN A 313 -10.61 15.01 -21.32
N GLY A 314 -11.06 16.18 -21.74
CA GLY A 314 -12.23 16.86 -21.21
C GLY A 314 -11.84 18.13 -20.46
N THR A 315 -12.74 18.60 -19.61
CA THR A 315 -12.53 19.78 -18.78
C THR A 315 -12.53 19.39 -17.31
N MET A 316 -11.48 19.74 -16.60
CA MET A 316 -11.41 19.63 -15.14
C MET A 316 -11.47 21.03 -14.51
N LEU A 317 -12.36 21.18 -13.54
CA LEU A 317 -12.51 22.39 -12.74
C LEU A 317 -12.16 22.08 -11.29
N VAL A 318 -11.29 22.88 -10.70
CA VAL A 318 -11.00 22.83 -9.25
C VAL A 318 -11.24 24.21 -8.68
N ARG A 319 -12.14 24.33 -7.71
CA ARG A 319 -12.35 25.57 -6.99
C ARG A 319 -11.60 25.53 -5.68
N ALA A 320 -10.62 26.42 -5.52
CA ALA A 320 -9.73 26.38 -4.38
C ALA A 320 -9.27 27.78 -3.92
N LYS A 321 -8.95 27.89 -2.63
CA LYS A 321 -8.27 29.01 -2.02
C LYS A 321 -6.92 28.56 -1.47
N ILE A 322 -5.84 29.18 -1.92
CA ILE A 322 -4.48 28.77 -1.60
C ILE A 322 -3.82 29.71 -0.58
N PRO A 323 -2.96 29.19 0.32
CA PRO A 323 -2.08 30.03 1.13
C PRO A 323 -0.98 30.63 0.25
N THR A 324 -0.68 31.92 0.46
CA THR A 324 0.34 32.66 -0.29
C THR A 324 1.49 33.17 0.58
N GLU A 325 1.58 32.70 1.79
CA GLU A 325 2.65 33.02 2.72
C GLU A 325 3.97 32.36 2.31
N SER A 326 5.08 32.98 2.69
CA SER A 326 6.40 32.39 2.47
C SER A 326 6.53 31.02 3.14
N GLY A 327 6.99 30.06 2.39
CA GLY A 327 7.11 28.66 2.78
C GLY A 327 5.97 27.79 2.30
N ALA A 328 4.86 28.35 1.84
CA ALA A 328 3.76 27.59 1.22
C ALA A 328 4.10 27.22 -0.23
N TRP A 329 3.75 25.99 -0.59
CA TRP A 329 3.82 25.48 -1.96
C TRP A 329 2.60 24.59 -2.23
N PRO A 330 1.40 25.19 -2.33
CA PRO A 330 0.20 24.47 -2.71
C PRO A 330 0.22 24.10 -4.19
N ALA A 331 -0.35 22.93 -4.52
CA ALA A 331 -0.45 22.45 -5.88
C ALA A 331 -1.79 21.76 -6.18
N ILE A 332 -2.24 21.94 -7.42
CA ILE A 332 -3.26 21.14 -8.11
C ILE A 332 -2.57 20.59 -9.35
N TRP A 333 -2.30 19.31 -9.36
CA TRP A 333 -1.54 18.72 -10.44
C TRP A 333 -1.97 17.29 -10.73
N THR A 334 -1.52 16.77 -11.85
CA THR A 334 -1.80 15.41 -12.28
C THR A 334 -0.54 14.76 -12.80
N THR A 335 -0.43 13.45 -12.64
CA THR A 335 0.63 12.68 -13.30
C THR A 335 0.11 11.32 -13.74
N GLY A 336 0.55 10.90 -14.92
CA GLY A 336 0.35 9.55 -15.40
C GLY A 336 1.38 8.61 -14.81
N GLY A 337 0.96 7.40 -14.55
CA GLY A 337 1.79 6.41 -13.92
C GLY A 337 1.31 6.13 -12.52
N SER A 338 1.10 4.93 -12.23
CA SER A 338 0.73 4.45 -10.94
C SER A 338 1.24 3.07 -10.69
N ASN A 339 0.99 2.65 -9.47
CA ASN A 339 1.28 1.38 -8.85
C ASN A 339 0.81 0.14 -9.64
N ASP A 340 -0.04 0.31 -10.64
CA ASP A 340 -0.44 -0.79 -11.52
C ASP A 340 0.59 -0.97 -12.61
N SER A 341 1.17 -2.11 -12.72
CA SER A 341 2.08 -2.77 -13.70
C SER A 341 2.50 -2.03 -15.00
N TRP A 342 1.96 -0.86 -15.26
CA TRP A 342 2.25 0.08 -16.34
C TRP A 342 3.23 1.16 -15.91
N CYS A 343 4.14 0.85 -15.04
CA CYS A 343 5.17 1.78 -14.55
C CYS A 343 5.62 2.79 -15.59
N TRP A 344 4.87 3.85 -15.67
CA TRP A 344 5.29 5.06 -16.30
C TRP A 344 6.24 5.73 -15.31
N GLU A 345 7.50 5.39 -15.43
CA GLU A 345 8.51 6.06 -14.65
C GLU A 345 8.42 7.55 -14.95
N TRP A 346 8.26 8.37 -13.90
CA TRP A 346 8.30 9.81 -14.10
C TRP A 346 9.61 10.22 -14.82
N PRO A 347 9.56 11.14 -15.80
CA PRO A 347 8.42 11.88 -16.30
C PRO A 347 7.73 11.28 -17.55
N LEU A 348 7.96 10.02 -17.87
CA LEU A 348 7.45 9.38 -19.10
C LEU A 348 5.91 9.29 -19.13
N GLY A 349 5.25 9.26 -17.98
CA GLY A 349 3.80 9.29 -17.85
C GLY A 349 3.17 10.68 -18.06
N GLY A 350 4.00 11.70 -18.16
CA GLY A 350 3.57 13.10 -18.18
C GLY A 350 3.16 13.62 -16.82
N GLU A 351 3.28 14.92 -16.63
CA GLU A 351 2.79 15.68 -15.48
C GLU A 351 2.16 16.96 -15.98
N ILE A 352 1.05 17.36 -15.37
CA ILE A 352 0.37 18.62 -15.68
C ILE A 352 0.11 19.36 -14.37
N ASP A 353 0.73 20.52 -14.21
CA ASP A 353 0.56 21.40 -13.06
C ASP A 353 -0.47 22.46 -13.41
N ILE A 354 -1.73 22.24 -13.01
CA ILE A 354 -2.82 23.18 -13.26
C ILE A 354 -2.63 24.43 -12.42
N LEU A 355 -2.10 24.23 -11.23
CA LEU A 355 -1.65 25.24 -10.30
C LEU A 355 -0.42 24.73 -9.54
N GLU A 356 0.61 25.54 -9.49
CA GLU A 356 1.57 25.58 -8.41
C GLU A 356 1.80 27.02 -7.97
N TYR A 357 2.00 27.24 -6.68
CA TYR A 357 2.43 28.54 -6.17
C TYR A 357 3.78 28.38 -5.48
N TYR A 358 4.79 29.07 -5.99
CA TYR A 358 6.11 29.15 -5.39
C TYR A 358 6.91 30.37 -5.88
N PHE A 359 8.14 30.51 -5.41
CA PHE A 359 8.99 31.66 -5.73
C PHE A 359 9.87 31.42 -6.96
N VAL A 360 9.88 32.37 -7.87
CA VAL A 360 10.84 32.45 -8.98
C VAL A 360 11.72 33.67 -8.79
N ASN A 361 13.03 33.46 -8.61
CA ASN A 361 13.99 34.56 -8.37
C ASN A 361 13.56 35.51 -7.25
N GLY A 362 12.94 34.95 -6.19
CA GLY A 362 12.43 35.72 -5.05
C GLY A 362 11.08 36.40 -5.27
N VAL A 363 10.41 36.18 -6.41
CA VAL A 363 9.09 36.71 -6.74
C VAL A 363 8.05 35.60 -6.55
N GLN A 364 7.03 35.85 -5.73
CA GLN A 364 5.86 35.01 -5.58
C GLN A 364 5.14 34.84 -6.92
N SER A 365 4.97 33.65 -7.40
CA SER A 365 4.43 33.39 -8.73
C SER A 365 3.47 32.21 -8.74
N LEU A 366 2.44 32.30 -9.57
CA LEU A 366 1.55 31.24 -9.95
C LEU A 366 2.10 30.57 -11.21
N HIS A 367 2.12 29.26 -11.23
CA HIS A 367 2.65 28.46 -12.32
C HIS A 367 1.57 27.58 -12.94
N ALA A 368 1.68 27.38 -14.24
CA ALA A 368 0.85 26.48 -15.04
C ALA A 368 1.76 25.76 -16.03
N ASN A 369 2.09 24.49 -15.78
CA ASN A 369 3.13 23.79 -16.48
C ASN A 369 2.65 22.43 -17.01
N ALA A 370 3.42 21.86 -17.94
CA ALA A 370 3.38 20.44 -18.23
C ALA A 370 4.79 19.91 -18.50
N CYS A 371 5.02 18.65 -18.16
CA CYS A 371 6.27 18.02 -18.51
C CYS A 371 6.10 16.59 -19.04
N TRP A 372 7.12 16.15 -19.78
CA TRP A 372 7.22 14.81 -20.35
C TRP A 372 8.69 14.36 -20.43
N GLY A 373 8.92 13.11 -20.81
CA GLY A 373 10.24 12.51 -20.78
C GLY A 373 11.23 13.09 -21.80
N SER A 374 12.47 13.32 -21.36
CA SER A 374 13.61 13.66 -22.22
C SER A 374 14.40 12.41 -22.64
N ASP A 375 15.56 12.61 -23.29
CA ASP A 375 16.49 11.53 -23.62
C ASP A 375 17.35 11.08 -22.42
N THR A 376 17.21 11.73 -21.30
CA THR A 376 17.93 11.40 -20.05
C THR A 376 16.94 10.90 -19.01
N ARG A 377 17.24 9.78 -18.39
CA ARG A 377 16.42 9.20 -17.31
C ARG A 377 16.23 10.20 -16.17
N TRP A 378 15.01 10.29 -15.64
CA TRP A 378 14.63 11.22 -14.57
C TRP A 378 14.76 12.71 -14.94
N SER A 379 14.92 13.03 -16.22
CA SER A 379 14.98 14.40 -16.72
C SER A 379 13.76 14.68 -17.59
N ALA A 380 13.06 15.76 -17.28
CA ALA A 380 11.86 16.19 -18.00
C ALA A 380 12.18 17.27 -19.03
N LYS A 381 11.40 17.28 -20.11
CA LYS A 381 11.16 18.48 -20.94
C LYS A 381 9.95 19.18 -20.36
N TRP A 382 9.99 20.50 -20.35
CA TRP A 382 8.96 21.32 -19.75
C TRP A 382 8.38 22.32 -20.76
N ASP A 383 7.08 22.50 -20.71
CA ASP A 383 6.37 23.68 -21.17
C ASP A 383 5.88 24.41 -19.91
N SER A 384 6.43 25.59 -19.67
CA SER A 384 6.25 26.27 -18.38
C SER A 384 5.81 27.70 -18.58
N TYR A 385 4.80 28.08 -17.81
CA TYR A 385 4.35 29.48 -17.70
C TYR A 385 4.23 29.87 -16.24
N ASN A 386 4.71 31.07 -15.90
CA ASN A 386 4.53 31.63 -14.57
C ASN A 386 4.11 33.07 -14.64
N ARG A 387 3.39 33.49 -13.62
CA ARG A 387 2.91 34.87 -13.50
C ARG A 387 3.04 35.37 -12.05
N PRO A 388 3.61 36.56 -11.83
CA PRO A 388 3.72 37.12 -10.50
C PRO A 388 2.36 37.26 -9.81
N LEU A 389 2.27 36.82 -8.54
CA LEU A 389 1.06 36.99 -7.72
C LEU A 389 0.61 38.46 -7.65
N SER A 390 1.59 39.41 -7.70
CA SER A 390 1.32 40.83 -7.69
C SER A 390 0.46 41.33 -8.85
N ASP A 391 0.39 40.59 -9.96
CA ASP A 391 -0.46 40.97 -11.10
C ASP A 391 -1.94 40.74 -10.82
N PHE A 392 -2.23 39.79 -9.91
CA PHE A 392 -3.57 39.51 -9.43
C PHE A 392 -3.93 40.42 -8.24
N THR A 393 -3.04 40.52 -7.25
CA THR A 393 -3.29 41.31 -6.04
C THR A 393 -3.34 42.82 -6.29
N LYS A 394 -2.73 43.34 -7.38
CA LYS A 394 -2.93 44.72 -7.81
C LYS A 394 -4.34 44.99 -8.35
N LYS A 395 -4.96 43.97 -8.97
CA LYS A 395 -6.35 44.06 -9.45
C LYS A 395 -7.35 43.89 -8.31
N ASP A 396 -7.05 42.96 -7.40
CA ASP A 396 -7.85 42.65 -6.23
C ASP A 396 -6.94 42.41 -5.01
N PRO A 397 -6.82 43.38 -4.09
CA PRO A 397 -5.99 43.24 -2.89
C PRO A 397 -6.35 42.03 -2.01
N ASN A 398 -7.60 41.53 -2.09
CA ASN A 398 -8.10 40.40 -1.33
C ASN A 398 -8.09 39.09 -2.15
N TRP A 399 -7.34 39.07 -3.25
CA TRP A 399 -7.29 37.90 -4.14
C TRP A 399 -6.98 36.60 -3.36
N ALA A 400 -5.95 36.61 -2.51
CA ALA A 400 -5.55 35.41 -1.74
C ALA A 400 -6.59 34.95 -0.71
N GLU A 401 -7.58 35.79 -0.37
CA GLU A 401 -8.67 35.45 0.56
C GLU A 401 -9.89 34.83 -0.13
N LYS A 402 -9.85 34.71 -1.45
CA LYS A 402 -10.97 34.22 -2.26
C LYS A 402 -10.71 32.84 -2.81
N TYR A 403 -11.79 32.14 -3.14
CA TYR A 403 -11.73 30.95 -3.96
C TYR A 403 -11.62 31.35 -5.43
N HIS A 404 -10.76 30.64 -6.15
CA HIS A 404 -10.53 30.80 -7.57
C HIS A 404 -10.82 29.49 -8.30
N ILE A 405 -11.16 29.54 -9.58
CA ILE A 405 -11.39 28.38 -10.42
C ILE A 405 -10.14 28.13 -11.26
N TRP A 406 -9.52 26.98 -10.99
CA TRP A 406 -8.41 26.44 -11.74
C TRP A 406 -8.97 25.44 -12.74
N ARG A 407 -8.76 25.68 -14.04
CA ARG A 407 -9.34 24.85 -15.10
C ARG A 407 -8.26 24.30 -16.00
N MET A 408 -8.43 23.03 -16.39
CA MET A 408 -7.72 22.37 -17.45
C MET A 408 -8.70 21.92 -18.52
N ASP A 409 -8.50 22.35 -19.76
CA ASP A 409 -9.14 21.82 -20.94
C ASP A 409 -8.12 20.98 -21.71
N TRP A 410 -8.42 19.71 -21.91
CA TRP A 410 -7.53 18.78 -22.58
C TRP A 410 -8.26 18.07 -23.71
N ASP A 411 -7.79 18.29 -24.95
CA ASP A 411 -8.27 17.64 -26.17
C ASP A 411 -7.13 16.89 -26.90
N ASP A 412 -7.36 16.43 -28.12
CA ASP A 412 -6.37 15.71 -28.94
C ASP A 412 -5.16 16.57 -29.36
N ASN A 413 -5.27 17.88 -29.29
CA ASN A 413 -4.29 18.80 -29.84
C ASN A 413 -3.59 19.64 -28.76
N TYR A 414 -4.33 20.03 -27.71
CA TYR A 414 -3.86 20.98 -26.72
C TYR A 414 -4.27 20.59 -25.31
N ILE A 415 -3.43 20.98 -24.35
CA ILE A 415 -3.80 21.18 -22.95
C ILE A 415 -3.78 22.68 -22.70
N LYS A 416 -4.90 23.23 -22.22
CA LYS A 416 -5.03 24.66 -21.89
C LYS A 416 -5.32 24.79 -20.41
N LEU A 417 -4.51 25.60 -19.73
CA LEU A 417 -4.59 25.83 -18.30
C LEU A 417 -5.07 27.25 -18.04
N TYR A 418 -6.07 27.40 -17.17
CA TYR A 418 -6.72 28.69 -16.91
C TYR A 418 -6.84 28.95 -15.41
N LEU A 419 -6.86 30.23 -15.07
CA LEU A 419 -7.23 30.75 -13.76
C LEU A 419 -8.37 31.76 -13.94
N ASP A 420 -9.54 31.50 -13.34
CA ASP A 420 -10.74 32.37 -13.46
C ASP A 420 -11.06 32.76 -14.93
N ASP A 421 -11.04 31.75 -15.82
CA ASP A 421 -11.20 31.88 -17.26
C ASP A 421 -10.10 32.66 -18.02
N GLU A 422 -9.08 33.17 -17.33
CA GLU A 422 -7.89 33.75 -17.96
C GLU A 422 -6.90 32.64 -18.35
N LEU A 423 -6.56 32.53 -19.65
CA LEU A 423 -5.59 31.54 -20.14
C LEU A 423 -4.20 31.80 -19.52
N MET A 424 -3.67 30.84 -18.83
CA MET A 424 -2.33 30.83 -18.25
C MET A 424 -1.32 30.18 -19.20
N ASN A 425 -1.59 28.97 -19.67
CA ASN A 425 -0.71 28.24 -20.57
C ASN A 425 -1.50 27.44 -21.62
N GLU A 426 -0.93 27.30 -22.81
CA GLU A 426 -1.44 26.45 -23.90
C GLU A 426 -0.31 25.54 -24.38
N ILE A 427 -0.41 24.25 -24.09
CA ILE A 427 0.59 23.23 -24.41
C ILE A 427 0.18 22.53 -25.71
N ASP A 428 0.99 22.65 -26.76
CA ASP A 428 0.81 21.97 -28.04
C ASP A 428 1.25 20.50 -27.93
N LEU A 429 0.29 19.59 -27.97
CA LEU A 429 0.53 18.16 -27.81
C LEU A 429 1.29 17.51 -28.97
N SER A 430 1.48 18.20 -30.08
CA SER A 430 2.35 17.71 -31.15
C SER A 430 3.83 17.75 -30.74
N GLN A 431 4.19 18.50 -29.71
CA GLN A 431 5.56 18.70 -29.23
C GLN A 431 5.89 17.85 -27.98
N THR A 432 4.93 17.13 -27.42
CA THR A 432 5.09 16.48 -26.12
C THR A 432 5.50 15.00 -26.20
N ASN A 433 6.16 14.59 -27.28
CA ASN A 433 6.69 13.24 -27.37
C ASN A 433 7.86 13.03 -26.41
N ASN A 434 7.80 11.93 -25.67
CA ASN A 434 8.90 11.47 -24.84
C ASN A 434 10.15 11.18 -25.69
N GLY A 435 11.31 11.41 -25.08
CA GLY A 435 12.58 10.92 -25.58
C GLY A 435 12.81 9.46 -25.21
N THR A 436 14.07 9.03 -25.32
CA THR A 436 14.47 7.64 -25.01
C THR A 436 14.50 7.33 -23.51
N GLY A 437 14.38 8.32 -22.65
CA GLY A 437 14.55 8.18 -21.21
C GLY A 437 15.97 7.78 -20.77
N GLY A 438 16.95 7.86 -21.68
CA GLY A 438 18.34 7.48 -21.41
C GLY A 438 18.55 5.97 -21.21
N LEU A 439 17.62 5.14 -21.64
CA LEU A 439 17.66 3.70 -21.46
C LEU A 439 18.12 3.02 -22.73
N SER A 440 19.06 2.08 -22.61
CA SER A 440 19.50 1.21 -23.70
C SER A 440 18.42 0.19 -24.07
N ASP A 441 17.52 -0.10 -23.14
CA ASP A 441 16.42 -1.03 -23.28
C ASP A 441 15.10 -0.28 -23.45
N TRP A 442 14.21 -0.91 -24.19
CA TRP A 442 12.91 -0.34 -24.50
C TRP A 442 12.04 -0.21 -23.23
N TRP A 443 11.92 1.00 -22.71
CA TRP A 443 11.03 1.29 -21.60
C TRP A 443 9.63 1.68 -22.07
N ARG A 444 8.62 1.18 -21.37
CA ARG A 444 7.24 1.57 -21.61
C ARG A 444 7.12 3.09 -21.48
N GLY A 445 6.61 3.75 -22.51
CA GLY A 445 6.48 5.20 -22.55
C GLY A 445 7.58 5.95 -23.31
N SER A 446 8.76 5.36 -23.54
CA SER A 446 9.78 5.99 -24.41
C SER A 446 9.20 6.21 -25.80
N TRP A 447 9.53 7.36 -26.42
CA TRP A 447 9.04 7.83 -27.72
C TRP A 447 7.52 7.96 -27.85
N ARG A 448 6.74 7.71 -26.80
CA ARG A 448 5.29 7.90 -26.80
C ARG A 448 4.93 9.31 -26.36
N ASN A 449 3.74 9.75 -26.75
CA ASN A 449 3.19 11.00 -26.27
C ASN A 449 2.30 10.71 -25.06
N PRO A 450 2.67 11.12 -23.82
CA PRO A 450 1.90 10.79 -22.63
C PRO A 450 0.50 11.45 -22.59
N PHE A 451 0.28 12.48 -23.42
CA PHE A 451 -0.98 13.21 -23.45
C PHE A 451 -1.86 12.85 -24.64
N LYS A 452 -1.34 12.09 -25.63
CA LYS A 452 -2.09 11.71 -26.82
C LYS A 452 -2.28 10.22 -26.97
N ASP A 453 -1.26 9.43 -26.65
CA ASP A 453 -1.28 8.01 -26.95
C ASP A 453 -2.09 7.23 -25.91
N ALA A 454 -2.95 6.36 -26.35
CA ALA A 454 -3.57 5.37 -25.48
C ALA A 454 -2.57 4.28 -25.12
N GLY A 455 -2.68 3.68 -23.95
CA GLY A 455 -1.97 2.46 -23.58
C GLY A 455 -2.42 1.27 -24.44
N ASN A 456 -1.72 0.13 -24.32
CA ASN A 456 -2.08 -1.08 -25.05
C ASN A 456 -3.39 -1.70 -24.57
N ASP A 457 -3.85 -1.33 -23.38
CA ASP A 457 -5.11 -1.74 -22.75
C ASP A 457 -6.27 -0.77 -23.06
N GLY A 458 -6.01 0.31 -23.82
CA GLY A 458 -7.00 1.35 -24.13
C GLY A 458 -7.15 2.39 -23.00
N GLU A 459 -6.57 2.16 -21.82
CA GLU A 459 -6.69 3.10 -20.70
C GLU A 459 -5.66 4.24 -20.76
N GLY A 460 -4.58 4.06 -21.50
CA GLY A 460 -3.65 5.11 -21.86
C GLY A 460 -2.91 5.73 -20.68
N PHE A 461 -2.48 6.95 -20.88
CA PHE A 461 -1.81 7.76 -19.87
C PHE A 461 -2.82 8.53 -18.99
N GLY A 462 -3.85 7.87 -18.50
CA GLY A 462 -4.77 8.51 -17.55
C GLY A 462 -4.02 9.08 -16.36
N GLN A 463 -4.37 10.30 -15.96
CA GLN A 463 -3.68 11.07 -14.95
C GLN A 463 -4.37 10.93 -13.60
N GLN A 464 -3.63 10.59 -12.53
CA GLN A 464 -4.11 10.73 -11.17
C GLN A 464 -4.11 12.21 -10.77
N ILE A 465 -5.09 12.62 -9.99
CA ILE A 465 -5.24 13.99 -9.51
C ILE A 465 -4.60 14.08 -8.12
N PHE A 466 -3.76 15.09 -7.93
CA PHE A 466 -3.09 15.38 -6.67
C PHE A 466 -3.51 16.75 -6.15
N LEU A 467 -3.80 16.83 -4.86
CA LEU A 467 -4.03 18.06 -4.12
C LEU A 467 -3.11 18.05 -2.91
N ASN A 468 -2.15 18.95 -2.85
CA ASN A 468 -1.21 18.98 -1.72
C ASN A 468 -0.76 20.38 -1.35
N LEU A 469 -0.34 20.51 -0.10
CA LEU A 469 0.38 21.68 0.39
C LEU A 469 1.79 21.24 0.81
N ALA A 470 2.77 21.43 -0.06
CA ALA A 470 4.17 21.29 0.32
C ALA A 470 4.65 22.52 1.12
N LEU A 471 5.71 22.36 1.89
CA LEU A 471 6.31 23.40 2.71
C LEU A 471 7.81 23.48 2.49
N GLY A 472 8.32 24.69 2.32
CA GLY A 472 9.74 24.91 2.01
C GLY A 472 10.08 24.65 0.55
N GLY A 473 11.31 24.25 0.27
CA GLY A 473 11.78 24.06 -1.11
C GLY A 473 11.56 25.30 -1.96
N ASN A 474 10.90 25.15 -3.11
CA ASN A 474 10.57 26.26 -3.99
C ASN A 474 9.59 27.26 -3.34
N GLY A 475 8.77 26.85 -2.36
CA GLY A 475 7.92 27.75 -1.57
C GLY A 475 8.70 28.75 -0.69
N GLY A 476 10.02 28.58 -0.60
CA GLY A 476 10.89 29.44 0.19
C GLY A 476 10.94 29.08 1.68
N THR A 477 11.49 29.95 2.49
CA THR A 477 11.60 29.74 3.94
C THR A 477 10.25 29.96 4.62
N PRO A 478 9.74 28.97 5.40
CA PRO A 478 8.48 29.11 6.08
C PRO A 478 8.43 30.30 7.06
N ALA A 479 7.43 31.15 6.92
CA ALA A 479 7.16 32.25 7.83
C ALA A 479 6.49 31.73 9.10
N ILE A 480 7.28 31.43 10.12
CA ILE A 480 6.85 30.73 11.36
C ILE A 480 5.62 31.35 12.02
N SER A 481 5.52 32.68 12.02
CA SER A 481 4.40 33.43 12.64
C SER A 481 3.08 33.31 11.87
N LYS A 482 3.10 32.70 10.70
CA LYS A 482 1.93 32.55 9.82
C LYS A 482 1.24 31.18 9.94
N PHE A 483 1.87 30.24 10.62
CA PHE A 483 1.27 28.93 10.82
C PHE A 483 0.10 28.95 11.82
N PRO A 484 -0.94 28.12 11.65
CA PRO A 484 -1.10 27.16 10.55
C PRO A 484 -1.41 27.82 9.21
N LEU A 485 -0.99 27.17 8.11
CA LEU A 485 -1.34 27.56 6.75
C LEU A 485 -2.49 26.67 6.27
N GLU A 486 -3.49 27.24 5.62
CA GLU A 486 -4.64 26.48 5.13
C GLU A 486 -4.77 26.58 3.61
N TYR A 487 -4.81 25.43 2.97
CA TYR A 487 -5.18 25.25 1.58
C TYR A 487 -6.58 24.62 1.56
N LYS A 488 -7.55 25.31 0.98
CA LYS A 488 -8.96 24.91 0.97
C LYS A 488 -9.40 24.57 -0.45
N VAL A 489 -9.99 23.40 -0.62
CA VAL A 489 -10.55 22.95 -1.91
C VAL A 489 -12.03 22.70 -1.73
N ASP A 490 -12.84 23.41 -2.51
CA ASP A 490 -14.31 23.32 -2.50
C ASP A 490 -14.77 22.11 -3.31
N TYR A 491 -14.29 22.01 -4.54
CA TYR A 491 -14.62 20.86 -5.39
C TYR A 491 -13.54 20.54 -6.42
N VAL A 492 -13.62 19.30 -6.93
CA VAL A 492 -13.00 18.87 -8.19
C VAL A 492 -14.10 18.29 -9.08
N ARG A 493 -14.32 18.86 -10.26
CA ARG A 493 -15.38 18.46 -11.21
C ARG A 493 -14.79 18.16 -12.57
N VAL A 494 -15.18 17.05 -13.17
CA VAL A 494 -14.69 16.60 -14.48
C VAL A 494 -15.85 16.43 -15.45
N TYR A 495 -15.70 17.08 -16.59
CA TYR A 495 -16.65 17.02 -17.69
C TYR A 495 -15.98 16.44 -18.94
N GLN A 496 -16.62 15.51 -19.60
CA GLN A 496 -16.12 14.90 -20.83
C GLN A 496 -17.15 14.95 -21.95
N HIS A 497 -16.70 14.71 -23.18
CA HIS A 497 -17.57 14.58 -24.32
C HIS A 497 -18.45 13.35 -24.20
N GLU A 498 -19.74 13.48 -24.59
CA GLU A 498 -20.68 12.36 -24.70
C GLU A 498 -20.26 11.37 -25.78
#